data_4b6cf43b0ec6abb401d9495f88f91cd2
#
_entry.id   4b6cf43b0ec6abb401d9495f88f91cd2
#
_cell.length_a   1.000
_cell.length_b   1.000
_cell.length_c   1.000
_cell.angle_alpha   90.00
_cell.angle_beta   90.00
_cell.angle_gamma   90.00
#
_symmetry.space_group_name_H-M   'P 1'
#
loop_
_entity.id
_entity.type
_entity.pdbx_description
1 polymer ?
#
loop_
_entity_poly.entity_id
_entity_poly.type
_entity_poly.pdbx_seq_one_letter_code
_entity_poly.pdbx_strand_id
1 'polypeptide(L)'
;VTLKNNGAAVLQTVTITYEVLGGATGSLPWEGFLAPLQTANVQLPPIPVTAGEQTLVVSTTLPNGQADGGPLDDSDTLAFIANLPGTEVTLLLTPDAYGEDISWTLHTESGVLLYQGGPYANGSTATIARTFCLGDGCYTFAINDVFGDGICCAEGDGHYVITSGFGDLVVSNGQYGS
;
A
#
# COMPACT_ATOMS: atom_id res chain seq x y z
N VAL A 1 -13.16 -0.88 16.75
CA VAL A 1 -12.64 -0.02 17.85
C VAL A 1 -13.17 -0.52 19.18
N THR A 2 -12.51 -0.17 20.27
CA THR A 2 -12.97 -0.51 21.62
C THR A 2 -13.51 0.74 22.31
N LEU A 3 -14.81 0.76 22.54
CA LEU A 3 -15.47 1.81 23.31
C LEU A 3 -15.33 1.48 24.81
N LYS A 4 -14.95 2.45 25.63
CA LYS A 4 -14.85 2.32 27.08
C LYS A 4 -15.68 3.40 27.77
N ASN A 5 -16.44 3.01 28.80
CA ASN A 5 -17.16 3.96 29.63
C ASN A 5 -16.26 4.42 30.80
N ASN A 6 -15.67 5.59 30.70
CA ASN A 6 -14.86 6.20 31.78
C ASN A 6 -15.71 7.02 32.76
N GLY A 7 -17.02 7.19 32.48
CA GLY A 7 -17.95 7.89 33.34
C GLY A 7 -18.41 7.10 34.56
N ALA A 8 -19.07 7.79 35.49
CA ALA A 8 -19.63 7.17 36.71
C ALA A 8 -21.04 6.59 36.52
N ALA A 9 -21.73 6.93 35.42
CA ALA A 9 -23.04 6.43 35.06
C ALA A 9 -22.99 5.38 33.96
N VAL A 10 -24.05 4.58 33.82
CA VAL A 10 -24.17 3.65 32.69
C VAL A 10 -24.24 4.44 31.39
N LEU A 11 -23.43 4.07 30.41
CA LEU A 11 -23.49 4.57 29.05
C LEU A 11 -24.53 3.75 28.27
N GLN A 12 -25.54 4.39 27.76
CA GLN A 12 -26.62 3.79 26.96
C GLN A 12 -26.54 4.21 25.50
N THR A 13 -26.14 5.45 25.24
CA THR A 13 -25.97 5.97 23.88
C THR A 13 -24.74 6.84 23.78
N VAL A 14 -24.07 6.82 22.63
CA VAL A 14 -22.96 7.72 22.28
C VAL A 14 -22.83 7.79 20.76
N THR A 15 -22.44 8.94 20.25
CA THR A 15 -22.08 9.07 18.83
C THR A 15 -20.59 8.85 18.67
N ILE A 16 -20.20 7.85 17.87
CA ILE A 16 -18.81 7.59 17.49
C ILE A 16 -18.60 8.27 16.14
N THR A 17 -17.65 9.18 16.06
CA THR A 17 -17.21 9.80 14.81
C THR A 17 -15.85 9.24 14.42
N TYR A 18 -15.61 9.15 13.13
CA TYR A 18 -14.31 8.69 12.62
C TYR A 18 -13.91 9.48 11.38
N GLU A 19 -12.62 9.67 11.24
CA GLU A 19 -12.00 10.38 10.13
C GLU A 19 -10.67 9.70 9.75
N VAL A 20 -10.48 9.41 8.46
CA VAL A 20 -9.14 9.18 7.91
C VAL A 20 -8.61 10.56 7.51
N LEU A 21 -7.52 11.02 8.12
CA LEU A 21 -7.01 12.38 7.93
C LEU A 21 -6.80 12.70 6.45
N GLY A 22 -7.46 13.77 6.00
CA GLY A 22 -7.45 14.18 4.59
C GLY A 22 -8.32 13.35 3.65
N GLY A 23 -9.14 12.45 4.18
CA GLY A 23 -9.97 11.52 3.42
C GLY A 23 -11.39 11.37 3.95
N ALA A 24 -11.85 10.13 4.07
CA ALA A 24 -13.22 9.79 4.44
C ALA A 24 -13.52 10.10 5.90
N THR A 25 -14.74 10.63 6.14
CA THR A 25 -15.30 10.87 7.47
C THR A 25 -16.63 10.17 7.62
N GLY A 26 -17.03 9.89 8.86
CA GLY A 26 -18.33 9.32 9.12
C GLY A 26 -18.70 9.34 10.60
N SER A 27 -19.91 8.89 10.90
CA SER A 27 -20.41 8.76 12.25
C SER A 27 -21.26 7.50 12.39
N LEU A 28 -21.23 6.92 13.59
CA LEU A 28 -21.97 5.73 13.96
C LEU A 28 -22.64 5.98 15.33
N PRO A 29 -23.97 6.03 15.42
CA PRO A 29 -24.66 6.01 16.70
C PRO A 29 -24.48 4.62 17.34
N TRP A 30 -24.04 4.58 18.57
CA TRP A 30 -23.97 3.37 19.37
C TRP A 30 -25.02 3.37 20.45
N GLU A 31 -25.70 2.26 20.61
CA GLU A 31 -26.70 2.02 21.65
C GLU A 31 -26.36 0.71 22.36
N GLY A 32 -26.50 0.69 23.68
CA GLY A 32 -26.22 -0.48 24.49
C GLY A 32 -26.36 -0.25 25.98
N PHE A 33 -25.68 -1.11 26.75
CA PHE A 33 -25.61 -1.00 28.20
C PHE A 33 -24.16 -1.26 28.62
N LEU A 34 -23.41 -0.20 28.93
CA LEU A 34 -22.01 -0.28 29.32
C LEU A 34 -21.83 0.35 30.70
N ALA A 35 -21.65 -0.48 31.71
CA ALA A 35 -21.43 0.00 33.07
C ALA A 35 -20.12 0.78 33.20
N PRO A 36 -19.92 1.59 34.25
CA PRO A 36 -18.65 2.27 34.49
C PRO A 36 -17.45 1.33 34.39
N LEU A 37 -16.39 1.77 33.70
CA LEU A 37 -15.11 1.08 33.43
C LEU A 37 -15.22 -0.16 32.52
N GLN A 38 -16.39 -0.52 32.06
CA GLN A 38 -16.57 -1.58 31.07
C GLN A 38 -16.22 -1.13 29.65
N THR A 39 -15.95 -2.11 28.79
CA THR A 39 -15.62 -1.92 27.37
C THR A 39 -16.57 -2.71 26.47
N ALA A 40 -16.78 -2.21 25.26
CA ALA A 40 -17.47 -2.90 24.18
C ALA A 40 -16.69 -2.78 22.88
N ASN A 41 -16.65 -3.86 22.11
CA ASN A 41 -16.11 -3.82 20.76
C ASN A 41 -17.18 -3.31 19.80
N VAL A 42 -16.84 -2.27 19.05
CA VAL A 42 -17.73 -1.65 18.06
C VAL A 42 -17.12 -1.83 16.67
N GLN A 43 -17.90 -2.40 15.76
CA GLN A 43 -17.53 -2.54 14.37
C GLN A 43 -17.84 -1.24 13.64
N LEU A 44 -16.82 -0.54 13.15
CA LEU A 44 -17.02 0.58 12.23
C LEU A 44 -17.46 0.05 10.85
N PRO A 45 -18.22 0.81 10.06
CA PRO A 45 -18.51 0.47 8.69
C PRO A 45 -17.20 0.48 7.85
N PRO A 46 -17.20 -0.15 6.65
CA PRO A 46 -16.08 -0.03 5.75
C PRO A 46 -15.74 1.43 5.44
N ILE A 47 -14.48 1.80 5.61
CA ILE A 47 -13.99 3.17 5.40
C ILE A 47 -13.13 3.16 4.15
N PRO A 48 -13.46 3.93 3.09
CA PRO A 48 -12.61 4.03 1.91
C PRO A 48 -11.30 4.71 2.27
N VAL A 49 -10.19 4.11 1.83
CA VAL A 49 -8.83 4.61 2.04
C VAL A 49 -8.05 4.60 0.74
N THR A 50 -7.03 5.44 0.64
CA THR A 50 -6.02 5.39 -0.42
C THR A 50 -4.83 4.55 0.04
N ALA A 51 -4.04 4.03 -0.92
CA ALA A 51 -2.81 3.31 -0.59
C ALA A 51 -1.80 4.20 0.12
N GLY A 52 -1.00 3.60 0.98
CA GLY A 52 0.08 4.26 1.71
C GLY A 52 -0.22 4.50 3.19
N GLU A 53 0.56 5.37 3.80
CA GLU A 53 0.40 5.73 5.20
C GLU A 53 -0.90 6.51 5.42
N GLN A 54 -1.69 6.06 6.37
CA GLN A 54 -2.98 6.63 6.73
C GLN A 54 -3.05 6.82 8.25
N THR A 55 -3.87 7.76 8.68
CA THR A 55 -4.15 7.99 10.09
C THR A 55 -5.65 8.02 10.30
N LEU A 56 -6.16 7.10 11.09
CA LEU A 56 -7.55 7.07 11.53
C LEU A 56 -7.66 7.77 12.89
N VAL A 57 -8.54 8.74 12.98
CA VAL A 57 -8.94 9.38 14.24
C VAL A 57 -10.35 8.93 14.54
N VAL A 58 -10.59 8.47 15.76
CA VAL A 58 -11.94 8.10 16.25
C VAL A 58 -12.24 8.92 17.48
N SER A 59 -13.42 9.48 17.55
CA SER A 59 -13.86 10.29 18.70
C SER A 59 -15.27 9.93 19.12
N THR A 60 -15.59 10.17 20.36
CA THR A 60 -16.95 10.02 20.92
C THR A 60 -17.54 11.37 21.28
N THR A 61 -18.87 11.50 21.13
CA THR A 61 -19.61 12.71 21.48
C THR A 61 -20.98 12.38 22.02
N LEU A 62 -21.54 13.27 22.82
CA LEU A 62 -22.91 13.20 23.36
C LEU A 62 -23.21 11.89 24.11
N PRO A 63 -22.40 11.49 25.12
CA PRO A 63 -22.73 10.35 25.96
C PRO A 63 -24.11 10.55 26.63
N ASN A 64 -25.02 9.58 26.43
CA ASN A 64 -26.41 9.66 26.88
C ASN A 64 -27.12 10.97 26.46
N GLY A 65 -26.75 11.53 25.30
CA GLY A 65 -27.33 12.77 24.78
C GLY A 65 -26.89 14.04 25.51
N GLN A 66 -25.89 13.98 26.37
CA GLN A 66 -25.38 15.12 27.15
C GLN A 66 -23.94 15.49 26.66
N ALA A 67 -23.53 16.72 26.98
CA ALA A 67 -22.13 17.11 26.79
C ALA A 67 -21.24 16.28 27.73
N ASP A 68 -20.09 15.83 27.23
CA ASP A 68 -19.13 15.13 28.06
C ASP A 68 -18.44 16.06 29.06
N GLY A 69 -18.25 15.58 30.27
CA GLY A 69 -17.55 16.28 31.33
C GLY A 69 -16.04 16.09 31.32
N GLY A 70 -15.53 15.14 30.53
CA GLY A 70 -14.13 14.75 30.47
C GLY A 70 -13.57 14.61 29.04
N PRO A 71 -13.56 15.66 28.19
CA PRO A 71 -13.29 15.54 26.76
C PRO A 71 -11.84 15.14 26.40
N LEU A 72 -10.97 14.90 27.36
CA LEU A 72 -9.56 14.53 27.11
C LEU A 72 -9.37 13.07 26.74
N ASP A 73 -10.34 12.21 27.01
CA ASP A 73 -10.34 10.79 26.73
C ASP A 73 -11.36 10.38 25.64
N ASP A 74 -11.93 11.36 24.97
CA ASP A 74 -12.95 11.17 23.92
C ASP A 74 -12.39 10.75 22.58
N SER A 75 -11.08 10.76 22.35
CA SER A 75 -10.48 10.46 21.05
C SER A 75 -9.27 9.57 21.14
N ASP A 76 -9.08 8.78 20.09
CA ASP A 76 -7.88 7.96 19.88
C ASP A 76 -7.47 8.00 18.41
N THR A 77 -6.19 7.70 18.15
CA THR A 77 -5.57 7.82 16.83
C THR A 77 -4.78 6.57 16.51
N LEU A 78 -5.00 6.03 15.31
CA LEU A 78 -4.28 4.87 14.80
C LEU A 78 -3.60 5.21 13.48
N ALA A 79 -2.27 5.12 13.44
CA ALA A 79 -1.52 5.12 12.20
C ALA A 79 -1.46 3.71 11.62
N PHE A 80 -1.69 3.56 10.31
CA PHE A 80 -1.65 2.28 9.61
C PHE A 80 -1.22 2.47 8.16
N ILE A 81 -0.78 1.37 7.52
CA ILE A 81 -0.49 1.36 6.09
C ILE A 81 -1.65 0.66 5.38
N ALA A 82 -2.31 1.38 4.48
CA ALA A 82 -3.35 0.82 3.62
C ALA A 82 -2.70 0.19 2.38
N ASN A 83 -2.81 -1.13 2.28
CA ASN A 83 -2.45 -1.86 1.07
C ASN A 83 -3.72 -2.06 0.25
N LEU A 84 -3.78 -1.45 -0.94
CA LEU A 84 -4.87 -1.72 -1.86
C LEU A 84 -4.74 -3.16 -2.39
N PRO A 85 -5.85 -3.85 -2.62
CA PRO A 85 -5.81 -5.11 -3.35
C PRO A 85 -5.18 -4.86 -4.72
N GLY A 86 -4.23 -5.69 -5.09
CA GLY A 86 -3.52 -5.59 -6.36
C GLY A 86 -3.09 -6.97 -6.82
N THR A 87 -2.68 -7.04 -8.07
CA THR A 87 -2.09 -8.24 -8.65
C THR A 87 -0.59 -8.26 -8.33
N GLU A 88 -0.13 -9.38 -7.82
CA GLU A 88 1.32 -9.61 -7.69
C GLU A 88 1.91 -9.78 -9.08
N VAL A 89 2.91 -8.94 -9.38
CA VAL A 89 3.66 -8.94 -10.63
C VAL A 89 5.15 -9.10 -10.28
N THR A 90 5.82 -10.02 -10.93
CA THR A 90 7.24 -10.30 -10.68
C THR A 90 8.06 -10.05 -11.93
N LEU A 91 9.07 -9.19 -11.80
CA LEU A 91 10.17 -9.07 -12.76
C LEU A 91 11.25 -10.09 -12.42
N LEU A 92 11.60 -10.92 -13.40
CA LEU A 92 12.78 -11.78 -13.38
C LEU A 92 13.76 -11.23 -14.43
N LEU A 93 14.84 -10.66 -13.99
CA LEU A 93 15.88 -10.06 -14.85
C LEU A 93 17.20 -10.83 -14.67
N THR A 94 17.73 -11.35 -15.75
CA THR A 94 19.06 -11.94 -15.80
C THR A 94 19.97 -10.97 -16.58
N PRO A 95 20.91 -10.28 -15.93
CA PRO A 95 21.88 -9.43 -16.62
C PRO A 95 22.84 -10.25 -17.50
N ASP A 96 23.46 -9.58 -18.45
CA ASP A 96 24.67 -10.07 -19.10
C ASP A 96 25.94 -9.81 -18.26
N ALA A 97 27.10 -9.76 -18.88
CA ALA A 97 28.37 -9.53 -18.18
C ALA A 97 28.56 -8.08 -17.69
N TYR A 98 27.80 -7.11 -18.24
CA TYR A 98 27.91 -5.68 -17.94
C TYR A 98 26.70 -5.14 -17.20
N GLY A 99 26.39 -5.74 -16.06
CA GLY A 99 25.22 -5.34 -15.24
C GLY A 99 25.21 -3.86 -14.83
N GLU A 100 26.36 -3.17 -14.84
CA GLU A 100 26.42 -1.73 -14.51
C GLU A 100 25.74 -0.83 -15.54
N ASP A 101 25.52 -1.32 -16.76
CA ASP A 101 24.85 -0.60 -17.82
C ASP A 101 23.32 -0.73 -17.77
N ILE A 102 22.83 -1.71 -17.01
CA ILE A 102 21.44 -2.11 -16.97
C ILE A 102 20.71 -1.40 -15.84
N SER A 103 19.63 -0.70 -16.17
CA SER A 103 18.66 -0.16 -15.22
C SER A 103 17.25 -0.30 -15.76
N TRP A 104 16.28 -0.21 -14.87
CA TRP A 104 14.85 -0.26 -15.25
C TRP A 104 14.01 0.62 -14.36
N THR A 105 12.86 1.01 -14.88
CA THR A 105 11.84 1.79 -14.19
C THR A 105 10.44 1.24 -14.46
N LEU A 106 9.54 1.39 -13.50
CA LEU A 106 8.11 1.10 -13.63
C LEU A 106 7.31 2.35 -13.25
N HIS A 107 6.48 2.82 -14.16
CA HIS A 107 5.67 4.02 -13.99
C HIS A 107 4.18 3.71 -14.12
N THR A 108 3.34 4.54 -13.51
CA THR A 108 1.92 4.57 -13.83
C THR A 108 1.71 5.11 -15.25
N GLU A 109 0.48 4.96 -15.79
CA GLU A 109 0.08 5.58 -17.07
C GLU A 109 0.26 7.12 -17.07
N SER A 110 0.10 7.76 -15.91
CA SER A 110 0.33 9.21 -15.74
C SER A 110 1.80 9.61 -15.62
N GLY A 111 2.74 8.65 -15.69
CA GLY A 111 4.17 8.90 -15.63
C GLY A 111 4.76 8.99 -14.21
N VAL A 112 4.01 8.66 -13.16
CA VAL A 112 4.55 8.63 -11.80
C VAL A 112 5.45 7.40 -11.65
N LEU A 113 6.70 7.60 -11.21
CA LEU A 113 7.64 6.53 -10.92
C LEU A 113 7.17 5.76 -9.68
N LEU A 114 6.99 4.45 -9.83
CA LEU A 114 6.63 3.53 -8.74
C LEU A 114 7.84 2.75 -8.22
N TYR A 115 8.59 2.16 -9.13
CA TYR A 115 9.73 1.31 -8.81
C TYR A 115 10.87 1.52 -9.80
N GLN A 116 12.08 1.25 -9.35
CA GLN A 116 13.28 1.27 -10.19
C GLN A 116 14.31 0.29 -9.66
N GLY A 117 15.25 -0.11 -10.52
CA GLY A 117 16.37 -0.94 -10.15
C GLY A 117 17.56 -0.78 -11.08
N GLY A 118 18.71 -1.28 -10.63
CA GLY A 118 20.00 -1.07 -11.31
C GLY A 118 20.71 0.20 -10.82
N PRO A 119 21.96 0.45 -11.26
CA PRO A 119 22.77 -0.54 -11.99
C PRO A 119 23.12 -1.77 -11.13
N TYR A 120 23.57 -2.84 -11.78
CA TYR A 120 23.96 -4.09 -11.13
C TYR A 120 25.46 -4.34 -11.23
N ALA A 121 25.98 -5.30 -10.47
CA ALA A 121 27.39 -5.61 -10.50
C ALA A 121 27.78 -6.36 -11.79
N ASN A 122 28.90 -5.96 -12.41
CA ASN A 122 29.45 -6.65 -13.57
C ASN A 122 29.83 -8.09 -13.24
N GLY A 123 29.66 -8.96 -14.21
CA GLY A 123 29.94 -10.39 -14.11
C GLY A 123 28.90 -11.17 -13.29
N SER A 124 27.86 -10.53 -12.81
CA SER A 124 26.75 -11.19 -12.09
C SER A 124 25.65 -11.56 -13.09
N THR A 125 25.58 -12.83 -13.47
CA THR A 125 24.54 -13.39 -14.36
C THR A 125 23.43 -14.09 -13.57
N ALA A 126 23.36 -13.86 -12.26
CA ALA A 126 22.29 -14.41 -11.43
C ALA A 126 20.97 -13.69 -11.69
N THR A 127 19.89 -14.45 -11.83
CA THR A 127 18.56 -13.87 -12.00
C THR A 127 18.14 -13.06 -10.77
N ILE A 128 17.76 -11.82 -11.01
CA ILE A 128 17.26 -10.86 -10.02
C ILE A 128 15.74 -10.90 -10.05
N ALA A 129 15.12 -11.24 -8.94
CA ALA A 129 13.67 -11.20 -8.78
C ALA A 129 13.23 -9.94 -8.04
N ARG A 130 12.19 -9.27 -8.55
CA ARG A 130 11.53 -8.13 -7.91
C ARG A 130 10.03 -8.30 -8.02
N THR A 131 9.34 -8.32 -6.89
CA THR A 131 7.89 -8.48 -6.82
C THR A 131 7.25 -7.16 -6.44
N PHE A 132 6.18 -6.82 -7.13
CA PHE A 132 5.36 -5.62 -6.94
C PHE A 132 3.92 -6.03 -6.71
N CYS A 133 3.18 -5.26 -5.92
CA CYS A 133 1.73 -5.34 -5.84
C CYS A 133 1.16 -4.14 -6.60
N LEU A 134 0.53 -4.39 -7.75
CA LEU A 134 0.02 -3.36 -8.64
C LEU A 134 -1.51 -3.39 -8.64
N GLY A 135 -2.14 -2.23 -8.40
CA GLY A 135 -3.59 -2.08 -8.55
C GLY A 135 -4.02 -2.23 -10.01
N ASP A 136 -5.34 -2.20 -10.25
CA ASP A 136 -5.86 -2.20 -11.61
C ASP A 136 -5.43 -0.93 -12.35
N GLY A 137 -4.90 -1.08 -13.56
CA GLY A 137 -4.43 0.06 -14.35
C GLY A 137 -3.42 -0.32 -15.43
N CYS A 138 -2.99 0.70 -16.17
CA CYS A 138 -1.92 0.60 -17.16
C CYS A 138 -0.60 1.10 -16.56
N TYR A 139 0.47 0.41 -16.90
CA TYR A 139 1.82 0.70 -16.41
C TYR A 139 2.81 0.70 -17.55
N THR A 140 3.85 1.51 -17.44
CA THR A 140 4.96 1.53 -18.38
C THR A 140 6.20 0.97 -17.69
N PHE A 141 6.69 -0.15 -18.17
CA PHE A 141 8.00 -0.69 -17.81
C PHE A 141 9.01 -0.28 -18.86
N ALA A 142 10.13 0.30 -18.44
CA ALA A 142 11.25 0.62 -19.31
C ALA A 142 12.50 -0.04 -18.75
N ILE A 143 13.27 -0.70 -19.62
CA ILE A 143 14.63 -1.15 -19.33
C ILE A 143 15.59 -0.30 -20.17
N ASN A 144 16.68 0.11 -19.56
CA ASN A 144 17.69 0.94 -20.20
C ASN A 144 19.04 0.20 -20.13
N ASP A 145 19.73 0.27 -21.22
CA ASP A 145 21.09 -0.17 -21.38
C ASP A 145 21.91 1.05 -21.85
N VAL A 146 22.96 1.41 -21.11
CA VAL A 146 23.74 2.63 -21.35
C VAL A 146 24.49 2.56 -22.68
N PHE A 147 24.96 1.38 -23.06
CA PHE A 147 25.67 1.17 -24.34
C PHE A 147 24.73 1.04 -25.53
N GLY A 148 23.47 0.62 -25.31
CA GLY A 148 22.47 0.51 -26.37
C GLY A 148 22.61 -0.71 -27.25
N ASP A 149 23.35 -1.74 -26.84
CA ASP A 149 23.54 -3.01 -27.57
C ASP A 149 22.63 -4.14 -27.02
N GLY A 150 21.81 -3.82 -26.02
CA GLY A 150 20.93 -4.77 -25.35
C GLY A 150 21.62 -5.50 -24.22
N ILE A 151 20.92 -6.44 -23.60
CA ILE A 151 21.44 -7.23 -22.48
C ILE A 151 21.75 -8.67 -22.90
N CYS A 152 21.74 -8.95 -24.20
CA CYS A 152 22.02 -10.31 -24.69
C CYS A 152 23.07 -10.33 -25.80
N CYS A 153 23.46 -11.53 -26.03
CA CYS A 153 24.09 -12.08 -27.24
C CYS A 153 25.59 -11.96 -27.27
N ALA A 154 26.20 -10.78 -27.46
CA ALA A 154 27.66 -10.66 -27.56
C ALA A 154 28.35 -10.85 -26.21
N GLU A 155 27.77 -10.33 -25.16
CA GLU A 155 28.38 -10.24 -23.82
C GLU A 155 27.64 -11.12 -22.77
N GLY A 156 26.72 -11.97 -23.22
CA GLY A 156 25.99 -12.91 -22.38
C GLY A 156 24.56 -13.19 -22.84
N ASP A 157 23.83 -14.02 -22.11
CA ASP A 157 22.45 -14.42 -22.41
C ASP A 157 21.46 -13.66 -21.53
N GLY A 158 21.66 -12.36 -21.37
CA GLY A 158 20.75 -11.52 -20.57
C GLY A 158 19.34 -11.52 -21.15
N HIS A 159 18.36 -11.53 -20.27
CA HIS A 159 16.94 -11.53 -20.63
C HIS A 159 16.08 -11.09 -19.44
N TYR A 160 14.82 -10.77 -19.71
CA TYR A 160 13.87 -10.54 -18.63
C TYR A 160 12.49 -11.07 -18.94
N VAL A 161 11.74 -11.39 -17.89
CA VAL A 161 10.35 -11.80 -17.94
C VAL A 161 9.60 -11.05 -16.86
N ILE A 162 8.42 -10.53 -17.21
CA ILE A 162 7.47 -9.99 -16.24
C ILE A 162 6.27 -10.94 -16.20
N THR A 163 6.00 -11.48 -15.02
CA THR A 163 4.93 -12.48 -14.82
C THR A 163 3.90 -11.98 -13.82
N SER A 164 2.72 -12.56 -13.87
CA SER A 164 1.68 -12.43 -12.84
C SER A 164 1.13 -13.81 -12.48
N GLY A 165 0.21 -13.88 -11.51
CA GLY A 165 -0.53 -15.11 -11.21
C GLY A 165 -1.35 -15.67 -12.39
N PHE A 166 -1.51 -14.89 -13.47
CA PHE A 166 -2.22 -15.29 -14.69
C PHE A 166 -1.29 -15.72 -15.84
N GLY A 167 0.04 -15.65 -15.65
CA GLY A 167 1.06 -16.02 -16.64
C GLY A 167 2.00 -14.86 -16.98
N ASP A 168 2.77 -15.08 -18.05
CA ASP A 168 3.76 -14.11 -18.52
C ASP A 168 3.06 -12.91 -19.19
N LEU A 169 3.40 -11.71 -18.72
CA LEU A 169 2.91 -10.44 -19.26
C LEU A 169 3.85 -9.91 -20.35
N VAL A 170 5.17 -10.01 -20.12
CA VAL A 170 6.22 -9.58 -21.02
C VAL A 170 7.35 -10.61 -20.99
N VAL A 171 7.81 -10.99 -22.17
CA VAL A 171 9.00 -11.83 -22.32
C VAL A 171 9.94 -11.15 -23.29
N SER A 172 11.19 -10.93 -22.88
CA SER A 172 12.24 -10.37 -23.72
C SER A 172 13.48 -11.26 -23.70
N ASN A 173 14.00 -11.53 -24.87
CA ASN A 173 15.29 -12.22 -25.03
C ASN A 173 16.51 -11.30 -24.89
N GLY A 174 16.31 -10.05 -24.46
CA GLY A 174 17.37 -9.09 -24.25
C GLY A 174 17.90 -8.39 -25.50
N GLN A 175 17.38 -8.73 -26.69
CA GLN A 175 17.69 -8.01 -27.94
C GLN A 175 16.81 -6.76 -28.05
N TYR A 176 17.34 -5.62 -27.68
CA TYR A 176 16.80 -4.32 -28.00
C TYR A 176 17.98 -3.42 -28.36
N GLY A 177 17.88 -2.79 -29.51
CA GLY A 177 18.89 -1.85 -29.97
C GLY A 177 18.44 -0.41 -29.75
N SER A 178 19.39 0.51 -29.81
CA SER A 178 19.21 1.96 -29.73
C SER A 178 18.22 2.49 -30.77
#